data_0d4f7a82e707b1d186067ca97e2896df
#
_entry.id   0d4f7a82e707b1d186067ca97e2896df
#
_cell.length_a   1.000
_cell.length_b   1.000
_cell.length_c   1.000
_cell.angle_alpha   90.00
_cell.angle_beta   90.00
_cell.angle_gamma   90.00
#
_symmetry.space_group_name_H-M   'P 1'
#
loop_
_entity.id
_entity.type
_entity.pdbx_description
1 polymer ?
#
loop_
_entity_poly.entity_id
_entity_poly.type
_entity_poly.pdbx_seq_one_letter_code
_entity_poly.pdbx_strand_id
1 'polypeptide(L)'
;MSQKNHEITDGRLVQTDKKYSHLKLKQKEKIAEWMFQETRDFYTKKYTFPNDKQLSEVVDKVYEKIEEAGIWVPYGEVLKHYKSKRSNVNKRVKRLFNEKGENYIDQACFMNMCMICDNAGNVLALDKVNDSYTGTTFPGGHVEKNEIFNDSVIREVWEETGLKIENPKLRGVYHW
;
A
#
# COMPACT_ATOMS: atom_id res chain seq x y z
N MET A 1 17.10 39.75 34.88
CA MET A 1 16.56 38.46 35.33
C MET A 1 16.93 37.41 34.30
N SER A 2 17.78 36.46 34.66
CA SER A 2 18.12 35.36 33.75
C SER A 2 16.85 34.54 33.48
N GLN A 3 16.36 34.54 32.25
CA GLN A 3 15.26 33.67 31.84
C GLN A 3 15.82 32.24 31.75
N LYS A 4 15.81 31.55 32.91
CA LYS A 4 16.07 30.11 32.93
C LYS A 4 15.17 29.45 31.88
N ASN A 5 15.74 28.59 31.04
CA ASN A 5 15.06 27.81 30.00
C ASN A 5 14.70 28.56 28.68
N HIS A 6 15.46 29.58 28.31
CA HIS A 6 15.37 30.24 27.03
C HIS A 6 16.75 30.29 26.37
N GLU A 7 16.78 30.00 25.07
CA GLU A 7 17.98 30.01 24.25
C GLU A 7 17.69 30.76 22.93
N ILE A 8 18.71 31.39 22.36
CA ILE A 8 18.55 32.03 21.03
C ILE A 8 18.89 31.00 19.97
N THR A 9 17.91 30.60 19.20
CA THR A 9 18.07 29.70 18.05
C THR A 9 17.59 30.46 16.81
N ASP A 10 18.45 30.61 15.79
CA ASP A 10 18.18 31.34 14.56
C ASP A 10 17.65 32.77 14.77
N GLY A 11 18.24 33.47 15.76
CA GLY A 11 17.86 34.86 16.08
C GLY A 11 16.53 35.02 16.83
N ARG A 12 15.90 33.91 17.26
CA ARG A 12 14.66 33.93 18.05
C ARG A 12 14.92 33.38 19.47
N LEU A 13 14.36 34.07 20.46
CA LEU A 13 14.35 33.57 21.83
C LEU A 13 13.32 32.43 21.95
N VAL A 14 13.78 31.22 22.17
CA VAL A 14 12.95 30.03 22.24
C VAL A 14 13.00 29.40 23.62
N GLN A 15 11.88 28.87 24.07
CA GLN A 15 11.79 28.19 25.36
C GLN A 15 12.22 26.73 25.19
N THR A 16 13.34 26.32 25.81
CA THR A 16 13.96 25.00 25.65
C THR A 16 13.21 23.88 26.35
N ASP A 17 12.45 24.18 27.42
CA ASP A 17 11.62 23.23 28.18
C ASP A 17 10.15 23.20 27.72
N LYS A 18 9.85 23.80 26.54
CA LYS A 18 8.49 23.82 26.02
C LYS A 18 7.99 22.41 25.73
N LYS A 19 6.84 22.08 26.32
CA LYS A 19 6.18 20.78 26.08
C LYS A 19 5.17 20.87 24.94
N TYR A 20 4.89 19.73 24.29
CA TYR A 20 3.83 19.64 23.28
C TYR A 20 2.47 20.15 23.81
N SER A 21 2.17 19.91 25.10
CA SER A 21 0.94 20.38 25.74
C SER A 21 0.80 21.91 25.75
N HIS A 22 1.90 22.67 25.71
CA HIS A 22 1.91 24.14 25.70
C HIS A 22 1.58 24.76 24.35
N LEU A 23 1.49 23.98 23.28
CA LEU A 23 1.09 24.44 21.96
C LEU A 23 -0.38 24.90 21.96
N LYS A 24 -0.67 25.95 21.17
CA LYS A 24 -2.05 26.40 20.92
C LYS A 24 -2.83 25.30 20.19
N LEU A 25 -4.15 25.27 20.36
CA LEU A 25 -5.01 24.25 19.75
C LEU A 25 -4.79 24.14 18.24
N LYS A 26 -4.83 25.26 17.52
CA LYS A 26 -4.58 25.29 16.06
C LYS A 26 -3.22 24.73 15.65
N GLN A 27 -2.18 24.89 16.49
CA GLN A 27 -0.86 24.32 16.22
C GLN A 27 -0.88 22.80 16.42
N LYS A 28 -1.54 22.32 17.46
CA LYS A 28 -1.73 20.88 17.72
C LYS A 28 -2.50 20.18 16.60
N GLU A 29 -3.55 20.84 16.10
CA GLU A 29 -4.36 20.33 14.99
C GLU A 29 -3.54 20.22 13.70
N LYS A 30 -2.75 21.25 13.35
CA LYS A 30 -1.84 21.21 12.20
C LYS A 30 -0.83 20.08 12.31
N ILE A 31 -0.17 19.96 13.46
CA ILE A 31 0.84 18.91 13.68
C ILE A 31 0.20 17.52 13.61
N ALA A 32 -0.98 17.34 14.19
CA ALA A 32 -1.71 16.08 14.12
C ALA A 32 -2.09 15.71 12.67
N GLU A 33 -2.45 16.70 11.86
CA GLU A 33 -2.73 16.47 10.44
C GLU A 33 -1.46 16.12 9.66
N TRP A 34 -0.33 16.78 9.91
CA TRP A 34 0.94 16.42 9.28
C TRP A 34 1.41 15.02 9.70
N MET A 35 1.26 14.65 10.98
CA MET A 35 1.53 13.28 11.43
C MET A 35 0.68 12.25 10.68
N PHE A 36 -0.59 12.54 10.45
CA PHE A 36 -1.46 11.68 9.67
C PHE A 36 -1.00 11.58 8.20
N GLN A 37 -0.73 12.71 7.55
CA GLN A 37 -0.30 12.78 6.15
C GLN A 37 1.01 12.00 5.93
N GLU A 38 2.05 12.27 6.75
CA GLU A 38 3.34 11.59 6.60
C GLU A 38 3.26 10.09 6.92
N THR A 39 2.40 9.69 7.87
CA THR A 39 2.17 8.27 8.15
C THR A 39 1.43 7.59 6.98
N ARG A 40 0.44 8.27 6.38
CA ARG A 40 -0.26 7.79 5.20
C ARG A 40 0.72 7.62 4.03
N ASP A 41 1.54 8.63 3.76
CA ASP A 41 2.50 8.60 2.66
C ASP A 41 3.59 7.54 2.86
N PHE A 42 4.00 7.30 4.10
CA PHE A 42 4.86 6.18 4.45
C PHE A 42 4.18 4.84 4.16
N TYR A 43 2.92 4.68 4.61
CA TYR A 43 2.14 3.47 4.39
C TYR A 43 1.89 3.21 2.88
N THR A 44 1.54 4.23 2.11
CA THR A 44 1.34 4.12 0.65
C THR A 44 2.61 3.64 -0.07
N LYS A 45 3.80 4.05 0.41
CA LYS A 45 5.07 3.67 -0.23
C LYS A 45 5.56 2.29 0.19
N LYS A 46 5.35 1.89 1.43
CA LYS A 46 5.94 0.68 2.01
C LYS A 46 4.93 -0.42 2.35
N TYR A 47 3.63 -0.15 2.19
CA TYR A 47 2.50 -1.04 2.55
C TYR A 47 2.57 -1.57 3.99
N THR A 48 3.31 -0.87 4.86
CA THR A 48 3.46 -1.20 6.27
C THR A 48 3.55 0.08 7.09
N PHE A 49 3.17 0.02 8.37
CA PHE A 49 3.35 1.15 9.28
C PHE A 49 4.79 1.25 9.78
N PRO A 50 5.27 2.47 10.09
CA PRO A 50 6.62 2.65 10.59
C PRO A 50 6.81 1.90 11.93
N ASN A 51 7.87 1.10 12.01
CA ASN A 51 8.33 0.49 13.26
C ASN A 51 9.14 1.51 14.09
N ASP A 52 9.65 1.11 15.25
CA ASP A 52 10.34 2.05 16.14
C ASP A 52 11.63 2.63 15.55
N LYS A 53 12.31 1.89 14.66
CA LYS A 53 13.51 2.37 13.94
C LYS A 53 13.19 3.31 12.79
N GLN A 54 12.02 3.17 12.20
CA GLN A 54 11.54 3.97 11.06
C GLN A 54 10.70 5.19 11.50
N LEU A 55 10.44 5.30 12.80
CA LEU A 55 9.59 6.36 13.34
C LEU A 55 10.19 7.75 13.11
N SER A 56 11.52 7.88 13.22
CA SER A 56 12.24 9.12 12.92
C SER A 56 12.01 9.58 11.49
N GLU A 57 11.99 8.67 10.50
CA GLU A 57 11.76 9.00 9.09
C GLU A 57 10.44 9.77 8.86
N VAL A 58 9.40 9.45 9.63
CA VAL A 58 8.12 10.15 9.58
C VAL A 58 8.17 11.44 10.39
N VAL A 59 8.77 11.38 11.59
CA VAL A 59 8.81 12.54 12.50
C VAL A 59 9.70 13.65 11.95
N ASP A 60 10.79 13.32 11.27
CA ASP A 60 11.69 14.27 10.63
C ASP A 60 10.93 15.15 9.62
N LYS A 61 10.13 14.54 8.76
CA LYS A 61 9.28 15.26 7.79
C LYS A 61 8.19 16.10 8.44
N VAL A 62 7.61 15.60 9.53
CA VAL A 62 6.65 16.40 10.32
C VAL A 62 7.36 17.60 10.95
N TYR A 63 8.59 17.41 11.41
CA TYR A 63 9.36 18.44 12.07
C TYR A 63 9.79 19.54 11.09
N GLU A 64 10.20 19.20 9.87
CA GLU A 64 10.46 20.16 8.79
C GLU A 64 9.23 21.09 8.57
N LYS A 65 8.04 20.52 8.49
CA LYS A 65 6.79 21.33 8.36
C LYS A 65 6.49 22.19 9.58
N ILE A 66 6.87 21.73 10.77
CA ILE A 66 6.74 22.49 12.03
C ILE A 66 7.65 23.72 11.99
N GLU A 67 8.89 23.57 11.54
CA GLU A 67 9.88 24.63 11.40
C GLU A 67 9.45 25.63 10.32
N GLU A 68 9.05 25.17 9.14
CA GLU A 68 8.53 26.01 8.06
C GLU A 68 7.31 26.84 8.49
N ALA A 69 6.46 26.29 9.35
CA ALA A 69 5.30 26.99 9.90
C ALA A 69 5.66 27.96 11.04
N GLY A 70 6.93 28.07 11.43
CA GLY A 70 7.41 28.91 12.51
C GLY A 70 6.87 28.48 13.89
N ILE A 71 6.54 27.21 14.06
CA ILE A 71 6.05 26.63 15.32
C ILE A 71 7.26 26.14 16.10
N TRP A 72 7.48 26.70 17.29
CA TRP A 72 8.53 26.20 18.15
C TRP A 72 8.01 25.11 19.10
N VAL A 73 8.63 23.95 19.05
CA VAL A 73 8.49 22.84 20.01
C VAL A 73 9.73 21.93 19.87
N PRO A 74 10.33 21.44 20.96
CA PRO A 74 11.48 20.54 20.88
C PRO A 74 11.14 19.24 20.12
N TYR A 75 12.04 18.79 19.26
CA TYR A 75 11.90 17.55 18.48
C TYR A 75 11.50 16.34 19.35
N GLY A 76 12.16 16.17 20.49
CA GLY A 76 11.86 15.07 21.43
C GLY A 76 10.41 15.07 21.94
N GLU A 77 9.80 16.25 22.09
CA GLU A 77 8.38 16.36 22.48
C GLU A 77 7.43 15.96 21.35
N VAL A 78 7.80 16.26 20.10
CA VAL A 78 7.04 15.82 18.90
C VAL A 78 7.13 14.32 18.76
N LEU A 79 8.32 13.74 18.85
CA LEU A 79 8.56 12.31 18.79
C LEU A 79 7.80 11.55 19.89
N LYS A 80 7.87 12.05 21.13
CA LYS A 80 7.14 11.49 22.27
C LYS A 80 5.64 11.52 22.06
N HIS A 81 5.12 12.65 21.57
CA HIS A 81 3.70 12.79 21.26
C HIS A 81 3.27 11.84 20.15
N TYR A 82 4.04 11.74 19.07
CA TYR A 82 3.74 10.81 17.97
C TYR A 82 3.73 9.35 18.48
N LYS A 83 4.72 8.92 19.26
CA LYS A 83 4.73 7.58 19.89
C LYS A 83 3.44 7.31 20.66
N SER A 84 2.98 8.27 21.47
CA SER A 84 1.76 8.12 22.26
C SER A 84 0.48 8.06 21.43
N LYS A 85 0.45 8.65 20.24
CA LYS A 85 -0.70 8.72 19.34
C LYS A 85 -0.62 7.77 18.14
N ARG A 86 0.50 7.07 17.95
CA ARG A 86 0.79 6.17 16.84
C ARG A 86 -0.36 5.21 16.51
N SER A 87 -0.92 4.56 17.53
CA SER A 87 -2.03 3.63 17.33
C SER A 87 -3.26 4.32 16.72
N ASN A 88 -3.58 5.53 17.18
CA ASN A 88 -4.73 6.29 16.67
C ASN A 88 -4.48 6.80 15.23
N VAL A 89 -3.26 7.27 14.96
CA VAL A 89 -2.86 7.69 13.61
C VAL A 89 -2.92 6.52 12.64
N ASN A 90 -2.36 5.36 13.02
CA ASN A 90 -2.41 4.15 12.21
C ASN A 90 -3.85 3.68 11.96
N LYS A 91 -4.74 3.72 12.97
CA LYS A 91 -6.16 3.38 12.80
C LYS A 91 -6.85 4.35 11.83
N ARG A 92 -6.54 5.65 11.91
CA ARG A 92 -7.10 6.65 10.99
C ARG A 92 -6.64 6.40 9.55
N VAL A 93 -5.35 6.09 9.35
CA VAL A 93 -4.81 5.71 8.04
C VAL A 93 -5.48 4.45 7.53
N LYS A 94 -5.56 3.38 8.33
CA LYS A 94 -6.27 2.14 7.94
C LYS A 94 -7.70 2.38 7.49
N ARG A 95 -8.45 3.22 8.20
CA ARG A 95 -9.84 3.54 7.81
C ARG A 95 -9.90 4.18 6.44
N LEU A 96 -9.00 5.14 6.15
CA LEU A 96 -8.95 5.80 4.86
C LEU A 96 -8.74 4.80 3.72
N PHE A 97 -7.85 3.82 3.91
CA PHE A 97 -7.58 2.78 2.92
C PHE A 97 -8.75 1.78 2.82
N ASN A 98 -9.36 1.40 3.94
CA ASN A 98 -10.54 0.51 3.94
C ASN A 98 -11.77 1.17 3.30
N GLU A 99 -12.02 2.46 3.61
CA GLU A 99 -13.18 3.21 3.07
C GLU A 99 -13.02 3.53 1.57
N LYS A 100 -11.78 3.70 1.10
CA LYS A 100 -11.48 3.94 -0.32
C LYS A 100 -11.28 2.65 -1.13
N GLY A 101 -11.38 1.48 -0.51
CA GLY A 101 -11.08 0.22 -1.17
C GLY A 101 -9.61 0.05 -1.57
N GLU A 102 -8.71 0.83 -0.99
CA GLU A 102 -7.27 0.80 -1.30
C GLU A 102 -6.47 -0.23 -0.47
N ASN A 103 -7.10 -0.95 0.48
CA ASN A 103 -6.75 -2.33 0.73
C ASN A 103 -7.58 -3.15 -0.25
N TYR A 104 -7.17 -3.03 -1.48
CA TYR A 104 -7.68 -3.86 -2.53
C TYR A 104 -7.17 -5.29 -2.28
N ILE A 105 -7.85 -5.99 -1.38
CA ILE A 105 -8.08 -7.38 -1.59
C ILE A 105 -9.23 -7.38 -2.59
N ASP A 106 -8.89 -7.11 -3.85
CA ASP A 106 -9.76 -7.57 -4.89
C ASP A 106 -9.86 -9.07 -4.70
N GLN A 107 -11.06 -9.54 -4.69
CA GLN A 107 -11.26 -10.91 -5.07
C GLN A 107 -10.94 -10.95 -6.57
N ALA A 108 -9.65 -10.99 -6.89
CA ALA A 108 -9.21 -11.18 -8.25
C ALA A 108 -9.54 -12.62 -8.60
N CYS A 109 -10.43 -12.79 -9.55
CA CYS A 109 -10.63 -14.09 -10.16
C CYS A 109 -9.48 -14.30 -11.15
N PHE A 110 -8.56 -15.18 -10.80
CA PHE A 110 -7.47 -15.54 -11.69
C PHE A 110 -7.98 -16.57 -12.72
N MET A 111 -7.76 -16.25 -13.99
CA MET A 111 -8.04 -17.13 -15.09
C MET A 111 -6.79 -17.29 -15.95
N ASN A 112 -6.71 -18.40 -16.67
CA ASN A 112 -5.68 -18.63 -17.65
C ASN A 112 -6.29 -18.98 -19.02
N MET A 113 -5.53 -18.75 -20.07
CA MET A 113 -5.80 -19.25 -21.43
C MET A 113 -4.49 -19.76 -22.00
N CYS A 114 -4.53 -20.89 -22.70
CA CYS A 114 -3.37 -21.53 -23.28
C CYS A 114 -3.47 -21.56 -24.81
N MET A 115 -2.53 -20.88 -25.47
CA MET A 115 -2.36 -21.02 -26.91
C MET A 115 -1.47 -22.23 -27.20
N ILE A 116 -2.04 -23.28 -27.78
CA ILE A 116 -1.35 -24.51 -28.17
C ILE A 116 -1.14 -24.48 -29.66
N CYS A 117 0.11 -24.57 -30.11
CA CYS A 117 0.48 -24.54 -31.52
C CYS A 117 1.11 -25.88 -31.93
N ASP A 118 0.84 -26.32 -33.15
CA ASP A 118 1.59 -27.39 -33.80
C ASP A 118 2.87 -26.87 -34.48
N ASN A 119 3.66 -27.77 -35.02
CA ASN A 119 4.90 -27.42 -35.73
C ASN A 119 4.65 -26.70 -37.10
N ALA A 120 3.42 -26.73 -37.61
CA ALA A 120 3.02 -26.04 -38.83
C ALA A 120 2.47 -24.63 -38.56
N GLY A 121 2.36 -24.24 -37.28
CA GLY A 121 1.84 -22.94 -36.86
C GLY A 121 0.33 -22.88 -36.72
N ASN A 122 -0.36 -24.01 -36.78
CA ASN A 122 -1.79 -24.06 -36.48
C ASN A 122 -2.00 -23.91 -34.98
N VAL A 123 -3.09 -23.25 -34.61
CA VAL A 123 -3.44 -22.99 -33.20
C VAL A 123 -4.71 -23.75 -32.86
N LEU A 124 -4.71 -24.45 -31.73
CA LEU A 124 -5.91 -25.08 -31.21
C LEU A 124 -6.85 -24.02 -30.63
N ALA A 125 -8.08 -24.06 -31.09
CA ALA A 125 -9.15 -23.22 -30.59
C ALA A 125 -10.40 -24.07 -30.29
N LEU A 126 -11.21 -23.62 -29.36
CA LEU A 126 -12.46 -24.27 -28.95
C LEU A 126 -13.63 -23.40 -29.33
N ASP A 127 -14.63 -24.00 -29.99
CA ASP A 127 -15.92 -23.35 -30.20
C ASP A 127 -16.83 -23.60 -28.99
N LYS A 128 -17.01 -22.61 -28.16
CA LYS A 128 -17.92 -22.69 -27.02
C LYS A 128 -19.33 -22.27 -27.44
N VAL A 129 -20.29 -23.14 -27.18
CA VAL A 129 -21.70 -22.92 -27.41
C VAL A 129 -22.44 -23.20 -26.09
N ASN A 130 -22.72 -22.18 -25.34
CA ASN A 130 -23.55 -22.28 -24.12
C ASN A 130 -24.46 -21.04 -23.99
N ASP A 131 -25.38 -21.07 -23.02
CA ASP A 131 -26.38 -20.01 -22.84
C ASP A 131 -25.80 -18.65 -22.47
N SER A 132 -24.57 -18.62 -21.93
CA SER A 132 -23.90 -17.39 -21.48
C SER A 132 -22.86 -16.87 -22.45
N TYR A 133 -22.29 -17.72 -23.29
CA TYR A 133 -21.23 -17.36 -24.23
C TYR A 133 -21.20 -18.29 -25.45
N THR A 134 -21.17 -17.68 -26.61
CA THR A 134 -20.95 -18.39 -27.89
C THR A 134 -19.79 -17.72 -28.62
N GLY A 135 -18.78 -18.47 -28.97
CA GLY A 135 -17.62 -17.96 -29.71
C GLY A 135 -16.40 -18.87 -29.61
N THR A 136 -15.36 -18.49 -30.34
CA THR A 136 -14.09 -19.22 -30.39
C THR A 136 -13.17 -18.68 -29.32
N THR A 137 -12.55 -19.59 -28.55
CA THR A 137 -11.62 -19.25 -27.46
C THR A 137 -10.46 -20.25 -27.42
N PHE A 138 -9.40 -19.92 -26.69
CA PHE A 138 -8.37 -20.89 -26.35
C PHE A 138 -8.78 -21.71 -25.12
N PRO A 139 -8.26 -22.95 -24.97
CA PRO A 139 -8.42 -23.73 -23.75
C PRO A 139 -7.94 -22.94 -22.53
N GLY A 140 -8.65 -23.07 -21.42
CA GLY A 140 -8.31 -22.43 -20.17
C GLY A 140 -9.51 -22.15 -19.30
N GLY A 141 -9.25 -21.76 -18.06
CA GLY A 141 -10.29 -21.54 -17.06
C GLY A 141 -9.78 -20.89 -15.78
N HIS A 142 -10.48 -21.14 -14.70
CA HIS A 142 -10.20 -20.56 -13.41
C HIS A 142 -9.04 -21.24 -12.70
N VAL A 143 -8.19 -20.44 -12.05
CA VAL A 143 -7.17 -20.97 -11.13
C VAL A 143 -7.86 -21.29 -9.80
N GLU A 144 -7.78 -22.53 -9.37
CA GLU A 144 -8.40 -22.98 -8.13
C GLU A 144 -7.63 -22.50 -6.89
N LYS A 145 -8.27 -22.58 -5.74
CA LYS A 145 -7.64 -22.20 -4.47
C LYS A 145 -6.43 -23.10 -4.17
N ASN A 146 -5.29 -22.49 -3.92
CA ASN A 146 -4.00 -23.14 -3.66
C ASN A 146 -3.37 -23.82 -4.89
N GLU A 147 -3.88 -23.61 -6.07
CA GLU A 147 -3.30 -24.06 -7.33
C GLU A 147 -2.33 -23.00 -7.88
N ILE A 148 -1.21 -23.41 -8.47
CA ILE A 148 -0.32 -22.51 -9.20
C ILE A 148 -0.75 -22.41 -10.67
N PHE A 149 -0.40 -21.30 -11.34
CA PHE A 149 -0.83 -21.03 -12.71
C PHE A 149 -0.47 -22.14 -13.71
N ASN A 150 0.72 -22.72 -13.57
CA ASN A 150 1.15 -23.80 -14.48
C ASN A 150 0.31 -25.08 -14.30
N ASP A 151 0.00 -25.45 -13.07
CA ASP A 151 -0.82 -26.64 -12.80
C ASP A 151 -2.25 -26.41 -13.27
N SER A 152 -2.79 -25.23 -13.02
CA SER A 152 -4.13 -24.84 -13.52
C SER A 152 -4.23 -24.93 -15.02
N VAL A 153 -3.27 -24.36 -15.77
CA VAL A 153 -3.33 -24.41 -17.24
C VAL A 153 -3.18 -25.82 -17.79
N ILE A 154 -2.37 -26.67 -17.16
CA ILE A 154 -2.22 -28.09 -17.54
C ILE A 154 -3.53 -28.84 -17.30
N ARG A 155 -4.18 -28.62 -16.15
CA ARG A 155 -5.46 -29.22 -15.79
C ARG A 155 -6.56 -28.80 -16.77
N GLU A 156 -6.74 -27.49 -16.99
CA GLU A 156 -7.79 -26.94 -17.85
C GLU A 156 -7.64 -27.43 -19.30
N VAL A 157 -6.40 -27.45 -19.84
CA VAL A 157 -6.15 -28.00 -21.18
C VAL A 157 -6.51 -29.48 -21.27
N TRP A 158 -6.17 -30.25 -20.24
CA TRP A 158 -6.54 -31.66 -20.20
C TRP A 158 -8.07 -31.84 -20.13
N GLU A 159 -8.75 -31.10 -19.28
CA GLU A 159 -10.20 -31.20 -19.09
C GLU A 159 -10.98 -30.82 -20.35
N GLU A 160 -10.57 -29.75 -21.04
CA GLU A 160 -11.27 -29.25 -22.20
C GLU A 160 -10.90 -29.94 -23.53
N THR A 161 -9.68 -30.48 -23.66
CA THR A 161 -9.16 -31.00 -24.93
C THR A 161 -8.68 -32.44 -24.90
N GLY A 162 -8.43 -33.00 -23.73
CA GLY A 162 -7.77 -34.30 -23.56
C GLY A 162 -6.26 -34.31 -23.91
N LEU A 163 -5.69 -33.15 -24.22
CA LEU A 163 -4.25 -33.03 -24.52
C LEU A 163 -3.42 -32.90 -23.27
N LYS A 164 -2.30 -33.60 -23.21
CA LYS A 164 -1.28 -33.41 -22.18
C LYS A 164 -0.25 -32.43 -22.67
N ILE A 165 -0.14 -31.31 -21.99
CA ILE A 165 0.89 -30.31 -22.23
C ILE A 165 1.94 -30.31 -21.11
N GLU A 166 3.16 -29.94 -21.44
CA GLU A 166 4.28 -29.85 -20.50
C GLU A 166 4.96 -28.48 -20.61
N ASN A 167 5.45 -27.97 -19.47
CA ASN A 167 6.25 -26.75 -19.38
C ASN A 167 5.59 -25.54 -20.07
N PRO A 168 4.33 -25.18 -19.74
CA PRO A 168 3.68 -24.01 -20.33
C PRO A 168 4.49 -22.74 -19.97
N LYS A 169 4.61 -21.83 -20.94
CA LYS A 169 5.36 -20.58 -20.77
C LYS A 169 4.42 -19.41 -20.64
N LEU A 170 4.51 -18.66 -19.54
CA LEU A 170 3.79 -17.41 -19.38
C LEU A 170 4.19 -16.41 -20.48
N ARG A 171 3.23 -15.87 -21.22
CA ARG A 171 3.42 -14.90 -22.29
C ARG A 171 2.98 -13.51 -21.93
N GLY A 172 2.08 -13.37 -20.97
CA GLY A 172 1.60 -12.09 -20.49
C GLY A 172 0.56 -12.23 -19.40
N VAL A 173 0.25 -11.12 -18.76
CA VAL A 173 -0.86 -10.98 -17.82
C VAL A 173 -1.71 -9.85 -18.36
N TYR A 174 -3.01 -10.07 -18.48
CA TYR A 174 -3.99 -9.10 -18.94
C TYR A 174 -5.02 -8.86 -17.86
N HIS A 175 -5.49 -7.64 -17.80
CA HIS A 175 -6.54 -7.21 -16.89
C HIS A 175 -7.70 -6.66 -17.73
N TRP A 176 -8.93 -7.11 -17.45
CA TRP A 176 -10.18 -6.61 -18.08
C TRP A 176 -11.26 -6.35 -17.03
#